data_fdf7b5a8aff0a175f7099d4e2b28ea52
#
_entry.id   fdf7b5a8aff0a175f7099d4e2b28ea52
#
_cell.length_a   1.000
_cell.length_b   1.000
_cell.length_c   1.000
_cell.angle_alpha   90.00
_cell.angle_beta   90.00
_cell.angle_gamma   90.00
#
_symmetry.space_group_name_H-M   'P 1'
#
loop_
_entity.id
_entity.type
_entity.pdbx_description
1 polymer ?
#
loop_
_entity_poly.entity_id
_entity_poly.type
_entity_poly.pdbx_seq_one_letter_code
_entity_poly.pdbx_strand_id
1 'polypeptide(L)'
;MAAKSLRKKIKVDLLGQLERNGTVGQYYQDLVSDYMQLWGVKNMLIDDIEKRGAVVDHVSSTGKSNRKKNDSVGELVKVNDRMVKLLDAIGITPAQMDGDPSDEM
;
A
#
# COMPACT_ATOMS: atom_id res chain seq x y z
N MET A 1 1.82 -19.55 0.72
CA MET A 1 2.65 -18.35 0.78
C MET A 1 1.98 -17.28 1.61
N ALA A 2 2.67 -16.81 2.63
CA ALA A 2 2.11 -15.83 3.56
C ALA A 2 1.67 -14.54 2.83
N ALA A 3 2.47 -14.05 1.87
CA ALA A 3 2.14 -12.82 1.16
C ALA A 3 0.87 -12.96 0.32
N LYS A 4 0.69 -14.08 -0.37
CA LYS A 4 -0.51 -14.32 -1.17
C LYS A 4 -1.75 -14.46 -0.28
N SER A 5 -1.59 -15.13 0.86
CA SER A 5 -2.68 -15.30 1.80
C SER A 5 -3.11 -13.95 2.39
N LEU A 6 -2.14 -13.12 2.76
CA LEU A 6 -2.42 -11.79 3.29
C LEU A 6 -3.08 -10.90 2.25
N ARG A 7 -2.59 -10.96 1.01
CA ARG A 7 -3.17 -10.20 -0.09
C ARG A 7 -4.65 -10.53 -0.26
N LYS A 8 -4.97 -11.81 -0.27
CA LYS A 8 -6.37 -12.25 -0.41
C LYS A 8 -7.22 -11.77 0.76
N LYS A 9 -6.70 -11.87 1.98
CA LYS A 9 -7.43 -11.41 3.16
C LYS A 9 -7.73 -9.92 3.10
N ILE A 10 -6.76 -9.12 2.70
CA ILE A 10 -6.95 -7.68 2.59
C ILE A 10 -8.03 -7.37 1.55
N LYS A 11 -7.97 -8.04 0.40
CA LYS A 11 -8.97 -7.82 -0.65
C LYS A 11 -10.37 -8.18 -0.17
N VAL A 12 -10.51 -9.33 0.49
CA VAL A 12 -11.79 -9.77 1.04
C VAL A 12 -12.31 -8.78 2.07
N ASP A 13 -11.42 -8.29 2.93
CA ASP A 13 -11.80 -7.31 3.95
C ASP A 13 -12.31 -6.01 3.31
N LEU A 14 -11.62 -5.53 2.29
CA LEU A 14 -12.03 -4.31 1.60
C LEU A 14 -13.39 -4.49 0.92
N LEU A 15 -13.58 -5.58 0.21
CA LEU A 15 -14.85 -5.85 -0.46
C LEU A 15 -15.98 -6.01 0.55
N GLY A 16 -15.71 -6.69 1.66
CA GLY A 16 -16.69 -6.85 2.72
C GLY A 16 -17.07 -5.52 3.36
N GLN A 17 -16.08 -4.64 3.54
CA GLN A 17 -16.35 -3.32 4.11
C GLN A 17 -17.22 -2.49 3.17
N LEU A 18 -16.97 -2.54 1.87
CA LEU A 18 -17.80 -1.84 0.89
C LEU A 18 -19.23 -2.35 0.94
N GLU A 19 -19.41 -3.66 1.04
CA GLU A 19 -20.73 -4.25 1.12
C GLU A 19 -21.46 -3.77 2.37
N ARG A 20 -20.80 -3.77 3.51
CA ARG A 20 -21.40 -3.29 4.77
C ARG A 20 -21.76 -1.81 4.72
N ASN A 21 -20.99 -1.03 3.98
CA ASN A 21 -21.25 0.40 3.84
C ASN A 21 -22.31 0.69 2.78
N GLY A 22 -22.81 -0.33 2.08
CA GLY A 22 -23.77 -0.13 1.00
C GLY A 22 -23.16 0.48 -0.25
N THR A 23 -21.84 0.45 -0.36
CA THR A 23 -21.14 0.98 -1.52
C THR A 23 -21.03 -0.13 -2.57
N VAL A 24 -21.81 0.02 -3.63
CA VAL A 24 -21.91 -1.02 -4.67
C VAL A 24 -21.57 -0.43 -6.03
N GLY A 25 -21.18 -1.32 -6.95
CA GLY A 25 -20.89 -0.95 -8.32
C GLY A 25 -19.49 -1.37 -8.74
N GLN A 26 -19.34 -1.59 -10.05
CA GLN A 26 -18.07 -2.04 -10.62
C GLN A 26 -16.96 -1.01 -10.42
N TYR A 27 -17.31 0.27 -10.39
CA TYR A 27 -16.34 1.32 -10.19
C TYR A 27 -15.59 1.14 -8.86
N TYR A 28 -16.31 0.82 -7.81
CA TYR A 28 -15.67 0.65 -6.49
C TYR A 28 -14.87 -0.64 -6.44
N GLN A 29 -15.31 -1.68 -7.10
CA GLN A 29 -14.55 -2.92 -7.19
C GLN A 29 -13.24 -2.70 -7.95
N ASP A 30 -13.29 -1.87 -8.98
CA ASP A 30 -12.12 -1.52 -9.75
C ASP A 30 -11.11 -0.74 -8.89
N LEU A 31 -11.59 0.17 -8.06
CA LEU A 31 -10.72 0.90 -7.13
C LEU A 31 -10.05 -0.04 -6.13
N VAL A 32 -10.78 -1.05 -5.64
CA VAL A 32 -10.19 -2.06 -4.77
C VAL A 32 -9.10 -2.83 -5.53
N SER A 33 -9.34 -3.17 -6.78
CA SER A 33 -8.35 -3.85 -7.61
C SER A 33 -7.09 -2.99 -7.74
N ASP A 34 -7.26 -1.69 -8.00
CA ASP A 34 -6.12 -0.76 -8.07
C ASP A 34 -5.35 -0.72 -6.75
N TYR A 35 -6.06 -0.68 -5.65
CA TYR A 35 -5.43 -0.71 -4.34
C TYR A 35 -4.58 -1.97 -4.17
N MET A 36 -5.11 -3.12 -4.57
CA MET A 36 -4.38 -4.38 -4.43
C MET A 36 -3.15 -4.44 -5.32
N GLN A 37 -3.20 -3.81 -6.50
CA GLN A 37 -2.02 -3.73 -7.35
C GLN A 37 -0.94 -2.87 -6.69
N LEU A 38 -1.33 -1.74 -6.12
CA LEU A 38 -0.39 -0.88 -5.40
C LEU A 38 0.16 -1.57 -4.16
N TRP A 39 -0.66 -2.38 -3.51
CA TRP A 39 -0.21 -3.18 -2.37
C TRP A 39 0.94 -4.11 -2.78
N GLY A 40 0.82 -4.73 -3.96
CA GLY A 40 1.89 -5.56 -4.49
C GLY A 40 3.15 -4.77 -4.78
N VAL A 41 3.01 -3.61 -5.41
CA VAL A 41 4.14 -2.72 -5.69
C VAL A 41 4.80 -2.27 -4.39
N LYS A 42 4.00 -1.90 -3.40
CA LYS A 42 4.50 -1.51 -2.08
C LYS A 42 5.42 -2.58 -1.50
N ASN A 43 4.99 -3.84 -1.56
CA ASN A 43 5.78 -4.93 -1.00
C ASN A 43 7.07 -5.16 -1.77
N MET A 44 7.05 -4.97 -3.09
CA MET A 44 8.26 -5.04 -3.91
C MET A 44 9.25 -3.96 -3.53
N LEU A 45 8.76 -2.75 -3.28
CA LEU A 45 9.61 -1.63 -2.89
C LEU A 45 10.20 -1.85 -1.50
N ILE A 46 9.40 -2.34 -0.57
CA ILE A 46 9.89 -2.67 0.77
C ILE A 46 10.99 -3.73 0.69
N ASP A 47 10.78 -4.76 -0.10
CA ASP A 47 11.75 -5.82 -0.28
C ASP A 47 13.06 -5.28 -0.85
N ASP A 48 12.97 -4.39 -1.85
CA ASP A 48 14.14 -3.76 -2.43
C ASP A 48 14.90 -2.93 -1.40
N ILE A 49 14.20 -2.16 -0.59
CA ILE A 49 14.83 -1.34 0.44
C ILE A 49 15.51 -2.22 1.49
N GLU A 50 14.89 -3.33 1.86
CA GLU A 50 15.49 -4.26 2.81
C GLU A 50 16.76 -4.90 2.28
N LYS A 51 16.77 -5.20 0.98
CA LYS A 51 17.93 -5.86 0.35
C LYS A 51 19.05 -4.90 0.02
N ARG A 52 18.74 -3.72 -0.51
CA ARG A 52 19.75 -2.76 -0.94
C ARG A 52 20.01 -1.63 0.04
N GLY A 53 19.09 -1.42 0.99
CA GLY A 53 19.19 -0.33 1.94
C GLY A 53 18.61 0.96 1.41
N ALA A 54 18.47 1.95 2.30
CA ALA A 54 17.90 3.26 1.96
C ALA A 54 18.90 4.12 1.19
N VAL A 55 20.19 3.80 1.27
CA VAL A 55 21.25 4.48 0.55
C VAL A 55 22.02 3.43 -0.23
N VAL A 56 22.24 3.68 -1.50
CA VAL A 56 22.93 2.73 -2.38
C VAL A 56 24.15 3.41 -3.01
N ASP A 57 25.11 2.60 -3.41
CA ASP A 57 26.27 3.11 -4.13
C ASP A 57 25.88 3.33 -5.59
N HIS A 58 26.34 4.45 -6.12
CA HIS A 58 26.08 4.83 -7.49
C HIS A 58 27.40 5.15 -8.18
N VAL A 59 27.61 4.55 -9.35
CA VAL A 59 28.80 4.83 -10.16
C VAL A 59 28.39 5.80 -11.26
N SER A 60 28.97 7.00 -11.23
CA SER A 60 28.67 8.01 -12.24
C SER A 60 29.27 7.64 -13.58
N SER A 61 28.90 8.37 -14.63
CA SER A 61 29.43 8.17 -15.97
C SER A 61 30.94 8.41 -16.02
N THR A 62 31.51 9.14 -15.06
CA THR A 62 32.94 9.38 -14.99
C THR A 62 33.68 8.31 -14.18
N GLY A 63 32.98 7.29 -13.73
CA GLY A 63 33.56 6.19 -12.98
C GLY A 63 33.70 6.42 -11.48
N LYS A 64 33.26 7.58 -10.99
CA LYS A 64 33.32 7.86 -9.57
C LYS A 64 32.16 7.21 -8.84
N SER A 65 32.45 6.57 -7.72
CA SER A 65 31.44 5.98 -6.87
C SER A 65 30.92 7.03 -5.90
N ASN A 66 29.60 7.19 -5.85
CA ASN A 66 28.93 8.11 -4.93
C ASN A 66 27.83 7.36 -4.20
N ARG A 67 27.55 7.78 -2.99
CA ARG A 67 26.39 7.27 -2.27
C ARG A 67 25.17 8.06 -2.69
N LYS A 68 24.08 7.35 -2.91
CA LYS A 68 22.86 7.91 -3.44
C LYS A 68 21.67 7.32 -2.70
N LYS A 69 20.64 8.13 -2.49
CA LYS A 69 19.39 7.63 -1.91
C LYS A 69 18.79 6.56 -2.84
N ASN A 70 18.34 5.46 -2.25
CA ASN A 70 17.62 4.44 -3.02
C ASN A 70 16.28 5.02 -3.47
N ASP A 71 16.07 5.04 -4.78
CA ASP A 71 14.86 5.61 -5.36
C ASP A 71 13.58 4.93 -4.84
N SER A 72 13.69 3.67 -4.43
CA SER A 72 12.55 2.94 -3.88
C SER A 72 11.98 3.59 -2.64
N VAL A 73 12.78 4.33 -1.87
CA VAL A 73 12.29 5.03 -0.68
C VAL A 73 11.27 6.10 -1.07
N GLY A 74 11.61 6.92 -2.06
CA GLY A 74 10.69 7.96 -2.54
C GLY A 74 9.47 7.38 -3.23
N GLU A 75 9.66 6.32 -4.00
CA GLU A 75 8.55 5.65 -4.66
C GLU A 75 7.59 5.02 -3.66
N LEU A 76 8.12 4.45 -2.57
CA LEU A 76 7.29 3.87 -1.51
C LEU A 76 6.39 4.93 -0.87
N VAL A 77 6.93 6.12 -0.63
CA VAL A 77 6.13 7.22 -0.07
C VAL A 77 4.98 7.57 -1.00
N LYS A 78 5.25 7.66 -2.31
CA LYS A 78 4.23 7.97 -3.31
C LYS A 78 3.16 6.89 -3.37
N VAL A 79 3.56 5.64 -3.35
CA VAL A 79 2.62 4.50 -3.38
C VAL A 79 1.73 4.52 -2.16
N ASN A 80 2.30 4.71 -0.97
CA ASN A 80 1.52 4.77 0.27
C ASN A 80 0.51 5.91 0.23
N ASP A 81 0.93 7.08 -0.26
CA ASP A 81 0.02 8.22 -0.37
C ASP A 81 -1.15 7.90 -1.30
N ARG A 82 -0.87 7.29 -2.45
CA ARG A 82 -1.91 6.89 -3.38
C ARG A 82 -2.86 5.86 -2.78
N MET A 83 -2.31 4.89 -2.04
CA MET A 83 -3.13 3.86 -1.39
C MET A 83 -4.08 4.47 -0.37
N VAL A 84 -3.60 5.43 0.43
CA VAL A 84 -4.46 6.12 1.39
C VAL A 84 -5.56 6.89 0.68
N LYS A 85 -5.24 7.55 -0.42
CA LYS A 85 -6.22 8.28 -1.21
C LYS A 85 -7.28 7.36 -1.81
N LEU A 86 -6.89 6.16 -2.23
CA LEU A 86 -7.84 5.18 -2.73
C LEU A 86 -8.81 4.72 -1.64
N LEU A 87 -8.29 4.46 -0.44
CA LEU A 87 -9.16 4.09 0.69
C LEU A 87 -10.14 5.19 0.99
N ASP A 88 -9.69 6.44 0.97
CA ASP A 88 -10.56 7.58 1.19
C ASP A 88 -11.63 7.69 0.11
N ALA A 89 -11.24 7.46 -1.15
CA ALA A 89 -12.17 7.53 -2.28
C ALA A 89 -13.30 6.49 -2.17
N ILE A 90 -13.01 5.32 -1.60
CA ILE A 90 -14.04 4.28 -1.44
C ILE A 90 -14.70 4.34 -0.07
N GLY A 91 -14.38 5.35 0.73
CA GLY A 91 -15.05 5.60 2.00
C GLY A 91 -14.65 4.70 3.15
N ILE A 92 -13.46 4.14 3.08
CA ILE A 92 -12.94 3.28 4.14
C ILE A 92 -11.94 4.07 4.98
N THR A 93 -12.16 4.09 6.28
CA THR A 93 -11.26 4.75 7.21
C THR A 93 -10.71 3.73 8.20
N PRO A 94 -9.43 3.85 8.57
CA PRO A 94 -8.80 2.89 9.48
C PRO A 94 -9.41 2.85 10.87
N ALA A 95 -10.05 3.93 11.28
CA ALA A 95 -10.57 4.05 12.63
C ALA A 95 -11.94 3.42 12.82
N GLN A 96 -12.55 2.96 11.75
CA GLN A 96 -13.89 2.39 11.83
C GLN A 96 -13.82 0.90 12.14
N MET A 97 -13.83 0.62 13.41
CA MET A 97 -13.90 -0.75 13.89
C MET A 97 -15.14 -0.89 14.73
N ASP A 98 -15.92 -1.93 14.43
CA ASP A 98 -17.07 -2.24 15.23
C ASP A 98 -16.62 -2.61 16.64
N GLY A 99 -17.25 -2.02 17.62
CA GLY A 99 -16.93 -2.31 19.00
C GLY A 99 -15.56 -1.81 19.43
N ASP A 100 -15.07 -0.76 18.79
CA ASP A 100 -13.81 -0.15 19.19
C ASP A 100 -13.92 0.28 20.65
N PRO A 101 -13.03 -0.23 21.52
CA PRO A 101 -13.09 0.11 22.93
C PRO A 101 -13.02 1.61 23.22
N SER A 102 -12.39 2.37 22.34
CA SER A 102 -12.28 3.80 22.54
C SER A 102 -13.63 4.49 22.45
N ASP A 103 -14.58 3.89 21.75
CA ASP A 103 -15.91 4.44 21.62
C ASP A 103 -16.74 4.29 22.89
N GLU A 104 -16.33 3.41 23.75
CA GLU A 104 -17.02 3.15 25.00
C GLU A 104 -16.62 4.13 26.10
N MET A 105 -15.65 4.91 25.84
CA MET A 105 -15.15 5.89 26.80
C MET A 105 -15.96 7.18 26.77
#